data_3269091cf15fd52d86eb22f212b83fef
#
_entry.id   3269091cf15fd52d86eb22f212b83fef
#
_cell.length_a   1.000
_cell.length_b   1.000
_cell.length_c   1.000
_cell.angle_alpha   90.00
_cell.angle_beta   90.00
_cell.angle_gamma   90.00
#
_symmetry.space_group_name_H-M   'P 1'
#
loop_
_entity.id
_entity.type
_entity.pdbx_description
1 polymer ?
#
loop_
_entity_poly.entity_id
_entity_poly.type
_entity_poly.pdbx_seq_one_letter_code
_entity_poly.pdbx_strand_id
1 'polypeptide(L)'
;MHRFTLYTHPYSRGTNVVWMLKECGAQYDVKLIPFGEAMKSADYLAVNPMGKVPALKADDTVLTETAAIITFLAEQFPDKHLIPAADSLARGEFYRWLCFSIHLEYAGFDKINRVPDSSERRKAIGYGDFDTAFATLRNHLAKHDFIVGDRFSALDVYYTGLLNHFIRVMPMRGIPPVFVTDEPVFSAYIDRHTARPAFAETMAWAQQAAAELEKQA
;
A
#
# COMPACT_ATOMS: atom_id res chain seq x y z
N MET A 1 24.27 -2.07 6.09
CA MET A 1 22.79 -2.12 6.15
C MET A 1 22.34 -0.72 6.55
N HIS A 2 21.37 -0.11 5.84
CA HIS A 2 20.89 1.23 6.14
C HIS A 2 20.15 1.28 7.49
N ARG A 3 20.21 2.43 8.15
CA ARG A 3 19.37 2.73 9.30
C ARG A 3 18.03 3.29 8.82
N PHE A 4 16.94 2.62 9.14
CA PHE A 4 15.60 3.04 8.72
C PHE A 4 14.85 3.75 9.85
N THR A 5 14.18 4.87 9.50
CA THR A 5 13.20 5.52 10.36
C THR A 5 11.91 5.73 9.55
N LEU A 6 10.82 5.12 9.98
CA LEU A 6 9.51 5.24 9.34
C LEU A 6 8.67 6.31 10.04
N TYR A 7 8.28 7.32 9.30
CA TYR A 7 7.27 8.31 9.72
C TYR A 7 5.92 7.85 9.21
N THR A 8 4.98 7.58 10.11
CA THR A 8 3.72 6.94 9.74
C THR A 8 2.58 7.21 10.73
N HIS A 9 1.39 6.77 10.33
CA HIS A 9 0.21 6.70 11.18
C HIS A 9 -0.42 5.30 11.05
N PRO A 10 -0.87 4.63 12.13
CA PRO A 10 -1.38 3.26 12.10
C PRO A 10 -2.61 3.08 11.19
N TYR A 11 -3.33 4.15 10.90
CA TYR A 11 -4.49 4.14 10.01
C TYR A 11 -4.19 4.65 8.59
N SER A 12 -2.92 4.77 8.23
CA SER A 12 -2.47 5.17 6.90
C SER A 12 -1.97 3.98 6.08
N ARG A 13 -1.64 4.22 4.81
CA ARG A 13 -0.92 3.25 3.96
C ARG A 13 0.47 2.90 4.49
N GLY A 14 0.94 3.58 5.52
CA GLY A 14 2.16 3.23 6.22
C GLY A 14 2.14 1.84 6.87
N THR A 15 0.96 1.26 7.12
CA THR A 15 0.85 -0.14 7.54
C THR A 15 1.43 -1.11 6.50
N ASN A 16 1.31 -0.81 5.21
CA ASN A 16 1.95 -1.62 4.16
C ASN A 16 3.48 -1.53 4.23
N VAL A 17 4.03 -0.37 4.61
CA VAL A 17 5.48 -0.22 4.80
C VAL A 17 5.94 -0.99 6.03
N VAL A 18 5.19 -0.96 7.14
CA VAL A 18 5.47 -1.79 8.31
C VAL A 18 5.46 -3.27 7.96
N TRP A 19 4.43 -3.72 7.22
CA TRP A 19 4.37 -5.10 6.75
C TRP A 19 5.60 -5.46 5.91
N MET A 20 5.96 -4.61 4.95
CA MET A 20 7.13 -4.83 4.11
C MET A 20 8.43 -4.91 4.92
N LEU A 21 8.63 -4.01 5.90
CA LEU A 21 9.80 -4.03 6.79
C LEU A 21 9.88 -5.34 7.58
N LYS A 22 8.74 -5.88 8.02
CA LYS A 22 8.67 -7.18 8.71
C LYS A 22 8.96 -8.35 7.76
N GLU A 23 8.45 -8.34 6.54
CA GLU A 23 8.78 -9.37 5.52
C GLU A 23 10.29 -9.36 5.19
N CYS A 24 10.89 -8.19 5.20
CA CYS A 24 12.34 -8.03 5.03
C CYS A 24 13.15 -8.50 6.25
N GLY A 25 12.55 -8.59 7.44
CA GLY A 25 13.27 -8.76 8.70
C GLY A 25 14.14 -7.56 9.05
N ALA A 26 13.74 -6.37 8.59
CA ALA A 26 14.50 -5.13 8.76
C ALA A 26 14.43 -4.62 10.21
N GLN A 27 15.51 -3.98 10.66
CA GLN A 27 15.51 -3.17 11.88
C GLN A 27 15.15 -1.74 11.53
N TYR A 28 14.20 -1.14 12.26
CA TYR A 28 13.74 0.22 11.99
C TYR A 28 13.18 0.89 13.24
N ASP A 29 13.29 2.22 13.27
CA ASP A 29 12.61 3.09 14.22
C ASP A 29 11.29 3.58 13.64
N VAL A 30 10.30 3.89 14.49
CA VAL A 30 9.03 4.48 14.08
C VAL A 30 8.85 5.84 14.73
N LYS A 31 8.39 6.81 13.92
CA LYS A 31 7.88 8.10 14.40
C LYS A 31 6.40 8.20 14.01
N LEU A 32 5.53 8.16 15.00
CA LEU A 32 4.10 8.33 14.81
C LEU A 32 3.79 9.81 14.52
N ILE A 33 3.07 10.06 13.44
CA ILE A 33 2.64 11.41 13.03
C ILE A 33 1.11 11.46 13.11
N PRO A 34 0.52 12.17 14.07
CA PRO A 34 -0.92 12.35 14.15
C PRO A 34 -1.48 12.99 12.87
N PHE A 35 -2.71 12.61 12.48
CA PHE A 35 -3.39 13.26 11.37
C PHE A 35 -3.72 14.73 11.69
N GLY A 36 -3.78 15.55 10.66
CA GLY A 36 -4.13 16.96 10.79
C GLY A 36 -2.90 17.87 10.88
N GLU A 37 -2.84 18.72 11.89
CA GLU A 37 -1.84 19.79 12.02
C GLU A 37 -0.41 19.28 12.15
N ALA A 38 -0.20 18.16 12.84
CA ALA A 38 1.13 17.57 13.00
C ALA A 38 1.77 17.22 11.63
N MET A 39 0.97 16.81 10.64
CA MET A 39 1.44 16.55 9.27
C MET A 39 1.83 17.83 8.52
N LYS A 40 1.46 18.99 9.02
CA LYS A 40 1.74 20.32 8.44
C LYS A 40 2.71 21.14 9.28
N SER A 41 3.26 20.56 10.35
CA SER A 41 4.30 21.20 11.14
C SER A 41 5.57 21.43 10.30
N ALA A 42 6.33 22.48 10.62
CA ALA A 42 7.59 22.78 9.93
C ALA A 42 8.57 21.60 9.98
N ASP A 43 8.66 20.93 11.14
CA ASP A 43 9.53 19.77 11.33
C ASP A 43 9.16 18.59 10.41
N TYR A 44 7.86 18.30 10.26
CA TYR A 44 7.45 17.20 9.38
C TYR A 44 7.50 17.60 7.89
N LEU A 45 7.18 18.85 7.55
CA LEU A 45 7.33 19.34 6.17
C LEU A 45 8.79 19.34 5.70
N ALA A 46 9.75 19.48 6.61
CA ALA A 46 11.18 19.27 6.29
C ALA A 46 11.51 17.81 5.93
N VAL A 47 10.73 16.84 6.41
CA VAL A 47 10.86 15.42 6.06
C VAL A 47 10.09 15.12 4.76
N ASN A 48 8.82 15.53 4.69
CA ASN A 48 7.98 15.34 3.51
C ASN A 48 7.21 16.62 3.18
N PRO A 49 7.63 17.38 2.16
CA PRO A 49 7.00 18.65 1.79
C PRO A 49 5.50 18.53 1.43
N MET A 50 5.03 17.36 1.01
CA MET A 50 3.60 17.11 0.78
C MET A 50 2.81 17.04 2.09
N GLY A 51 3.48 16.86 3.24
CA GLY A 51 2.83 16.66 4.52
C GLY A 51 1.89 15.46 4.50
N LYS A 52 2.36 14.33 3.99
CA LYS A 52 1.66 13.04 3.91
C LYS A 52 2.51 11.94 4.53
N VAL A 53 1.85 10.90 5.05
CA VAL A 53 2.47 9.67 5.52
C VAL A 53 2.09 8.52 4.58
N PRO A 54 2.96 7.52 4.40
CA PRO A 54 4.26 7.33 5.04
C PRO A 54 5.40 8.12 4.38
N ALA A 55 6.50 8.30 5.14
CA ALA A 55 7.82 8.62 4.63
C ALA A 55 8.86 7.70 5.31
N LEU A 56 9.80 7.16 4.56
CA LEU A 56 10.89 6.34 5.07
C LEU A 56 12.20 7.10 4.93
N LYS A 57 12.87 7.35 6.04
CA LYS A 57 14.26 7.83 6.03
C LYS A 57 15.20 6.61 6.06
N ALA A 58 16.07 6.51 5.06
CA ALA A 58 17.16 5.54 4.96
C ALA A 58 18.48 6.33 5.05
N ASP A 59 19.19 6.21 6.15
CA ASP A 59 20.32 7.08 6.53
C ASP A 59 19.93 8.56 6.40
N ASP A 60 20.47 9.30 5.43
CA ASP A 60 20.14 10.72 5.20
C ASP A 60 19.16 10.96 4.05
N THR A 61 18.74 9.89 3.35
CA THR A 61 17.79 9.98 2.23
C THR A 61 16.37 9.73 2.71
N VAL A 62 15.44 10.59 2.31
CA VAL A 62 14.00 10.41 2.58
C VAL A 62 13.31 9.93 1.32
N LEU A 63 12.59 8.84 1.45
CA LEU A 63 11.73 8.27 0.41
C LEU A 63 10.26 8.50 0.79
N THR A 64 9.49 8.95 -0.17
CA THR A 64 8.01 9.05 -0.08
C THR A 64 7.39 8.08 -1.08
N GLU A 65 6.07 8.07 -1.19
CA GLU A 65 5.27 7.14 -2.00
C GLU A 65 5.38 5.69 -1.54
N THR A 66 4.29 5.14 -1.02
CA THR A 66 4.25 3.76 -0.50
C THR A 66 4.79 2.75 -1.50
N ALA A 67 4.41 2.89 -2.78
CA ALA A 67 4.86 2.00 -3.86
C ALA A 67 6.38 2.03 -4.06
N ALA A 68 6.97 3.23 -4.01
CA ALA A 68 8.42 3.41 -4.12
C ALA A 68 9.16 2.84 -2.89
N ILE A 69 8.63 3.12 -1.70
CA ILE A 69 9.23 2.65 -0.43
C ILE A 69 9.28 1.13 -0.38
N ILE A 70 8.18 0.43 -0.68
CA ILE A 70 8.15 -1.05 -0.63
C ILE A 70 9.05 -1.67 -1.70
N THR A 71 9.12 -1.06 -2.89
CA THR A 71 10.02 -1.51 -3.96
C THR A 71 11.48 -1.37 -3.53
N PHE A 72 11.86 -0.20 -3.02
CA PHE A 72 13.19 0.03 -2.49
C PHE A 72 13.55 -0.98 -1.40
N LEU A 73 12.67 -1.21 -0.43
CA LEU A 73 12.90 -2.21 0.62
C LEU A 73 13.10 -3.62 0.03
N ALA A 74 12.33 -4.03 -0.97
CA ALA A 74 12.51 -5.32 -1.62
C ALA A 74 13.89 -5.46 -2.27
N GLU A 75 14.44 -4.35 -2.81
CA GLU A 75 15.77 -4.33 -3.43
C GLU A 75 16.91 -4.32 -2.39
N GLN A 76 16.67 -3.75 -1.20
CA GLN A 76 17.68 -3.74 -0.12
C GLN A 76 17.85 -5.12 0.56
N PHE A 77 16.88 -6.02 0.40
CA PHE A 77 16.89 -7.36 1.00
C PHE A 77 16.75 -8.45 -0.09
N PRO A 78 17.72 -8.60 -1.01
CA PRO A 78 17.61 -9.49 -2.17
C PRO A 78 17.46 -10.97 -1.79
N ASP A 79 17.97 -11.39 -0.65
CA ASP A 79 17.82 -12.75 -0.09
C ASP A 79 16.38 -13.10 0.32
N LYS A 80 15.50 -12.11 0.43
CA LYS A 80 14.07 -12.32 0.68
C LYS A 80 13.26 -12.61 -0.59
N HIS A 81 13.83 -12.37 -1.75
CA HIS A 81 13.19 -12.62 -3.06
C HIS A 81 11.82 -11.93 -3.23
N LEU A 82 11.66 -10.73 -2.64
CA LEU A 82 10.40 -9.97 -2.67
C LEU A 82 10.22 -9.12 -3.93
N ILE A 83 11.16 -9.21 -4.86
CA ILE A 83 11.11 -8.55 -6.16
C ILE A 83 11.78 -9.46 -7.21
N PRO A 84 11.30 -9.54 -8.45
CA PRO A 84 11.94 -10.34 -9.50
C PRO A 84 13.37 -9.88 -9.80
N ALA A 85 14.21 -10.75 -10.33
CA ALA A 85 15.58 -10.41 -10.74
C ALA A 85 15.61 -9.22 -11.71
N ALA A 86 16.61 -8.35 -11.58
CA ALA A 86 16.66 -7.08 -12.31
C ALA A 86 16.72 -7.25 -13.85
N ASP A 87 17.30 -8.35 -14.31
CA ASP A 87 17.47 -8.70 -15.72
C ASP A 87 16.35 -9.56 -16.31
N SER A 88 15.30 -9.87 -15.52
CA SER A 88 14.19 -10.71 -15.94
C SER A 88 13.05 -9.91 -16.57
N LEU A 89 12.29 -10.53 -17.49
CA LEU A 89 11.05 -9.95 -18.01
C LEU A 89 10.01 -9.73 -16.91
N ALA A 90 10.00 -10.57 -15.88
CA ALA A 90 9.14 -10.42 -14.72
C ALA A 90 9.39 -9.09 -13.98
N ARG A 91 10.59 -8.52 -14.06
CA ARG A 91 10.88 -7.18 -13.53
C ARG A 91 10.10 -6.09 -14.30
N GLY A 92 9.96 -6.23 -15.61
CA GLY A 92 9.14 -5.34 -16.44
C GLY A 92 7.65 -5.44 -16.06
N GLU A 93 7.15 -6.65 -15.84
CA GLU A 93 5.78 -6.89 -15.36
C GLU A 93 5.57 -6.30 -13.96
N PHE A 94 6.57 -6.42 -13.07
CA PHE A 94 6.54 -5.80 -11.75
C PHE A 94 6.34 -4.28 -11.86
N TYR A 95 7.11 -3.59 -12.70
CA TYR A 95 6.96 -2.14 -12.88
C TYR A 95 5.60 -1.78 -13.51
N ARG A 96 5.11 -2.57 -14.45
CA ARG A 96 3.78 -2.38 -15.02
C ARG A 96 2.71 -2.44 -13.93
N TRP A 97 2.71 -3.46 -13.08
CA TRP A 97 1.74 -3.61 -12.01
C TRP A 97 1.96 -2.56 -10.89
N LEU A 98 3.20 -2.18 -10.60
CA LEU A 98 3.51 -1.11 -9.66
C LEU A 98 2.85 0.21 -10.08
N CYS A 99 3.01 0.61 -11.32
CA CYS A 99 2.36 1.82 -11.84
C CYS A 99 0.82 1.68 -11.88
N PHE A 100 0.33 0.49 -12.23
CA PHE A 100 -1.10 0.24 -12.29
C PHE A 100 -1.79 0.28 -10.90
N SER A 101 -1.09 -0.04 -9.83
CA SER A 101 -1.62 0.04 -8.47
C SER A 101 -2.10 1.44 -8.09
N ILE A 102 -1.40 2.47 -8.57
CA ILE A 102 -1.75 3.88 -8.34
C ILE A 102 -3.07 4.21 -9.05
N HIS A 103 -3.27 3.70 -10.27
CA HIS A 103 -4.52 3.86 -11.00
C HIS A 103 -5.70 3.23 -10.27
N LEU A 104 -5.53 2.04 -9.72
CA LEU A 104 -6.57 1.36 -8.93
C LEU A 104 -6.91 2.14 -7.66
N GLU A 105 -5.90 2.68 -6.99
CA GLU A 105 -6.10 3.47 -5.79
C GLU A 105 -6.94 4.72 -6.08
N TYR A 106 -6.59 5.49 -7.11
CA TYR A 106 -7.35 6.67 -7.51
C TYR A 106 -8.75 6.31 -8.02
N ALA A 107 -8.90 5.24 -8.80
CA ALA A 107 -10.21 4.77 -9.25
C ALA A 107 -11.13 4.45 -8.06
N GLY A 108 -10.60 3.77 -7.03
CA GLY A 108 -11.33 3.45 -5.82
C GLY A 108 -11.74 4.69 -5.02
N PHE A 109 -10.84 5.64 -4.80
CA PHE A 109 -11.14 6.88 -4.07
C PHE A 109 -12.08 7.80 -4.85
N ASP A 110 -11.94 7.91 -6.16
CA ASP A 110 -12.86 8.68 -6.99
C ASP A 110 -14.29 8.10 -6.94
N LYS A 111 -14.42 6.76 -6.91
CA LYS A 111 -15.70 6.07 -6.72
C LYS A 111 -16.32 6.42 -5.36
N ILE A 112 -15.55 6.35 -4.27
CA ILE A 112 -16.01 6.69 -2.92
C ILE A 112 -16.43 8.16 -2.83
N ASN A 113 -15.63 9.05 -3.39
CA ASN A 113 -15.87 10.49 -3.37
C ASN A 113 -16.92 10.93 -4.40
N ARG A 114 -17.52 10.00 -5.14
CA ARG A 114 -18.55 10.26 -6.16
C ARG A 114 -18.10 11.29 -7.19
N VAL A 115 -16.83 11.21 -7.59
CA VAL A 115 -16.28 12.08 -8.63
C VAL A 115 -17.07 11.83 -9.92
N PRO A 116 -17.60 12.89 -10.58
CA PRO A 116 -18.38 12.74 -11.81
C PRO A 116 -17.59 12.01 -12.90
N ASP A 117 -18.24 11.05 -13.54
CA ASP A 117 -17.68 10.29 -14.65
C ASP A 117 -18.26 10.81 -15.98
N SER A 118 -17.40 11.08 -16.95
CA SER A 118 -17.77 11.48 -18.31
C SER A 118 -16.89 10.83 -19.34
N SER A 119 -17.33 10.80 -20.61
CA SER A 119 -16.55 10.25 -21.72
C SER A 119 -15.24 11.00 -21.92
N GLU A 120 -15.23 12.32 -21.71
CA GLU A 120 -14.05 13.19 -21.79
C GLU A 120 -13.06 12.86 -20.68
N ARG A 121 -13.56 12.69 -19.45
CA ARG A 121 -12.75 12.31 -18.30
C ARG A 121 -12.09 10.94 -18.52
N ARG A 122 -12.86 9.93 -18.94
CA ARG A 122 -12.32 8.58 -19.19
C ARG A 122 -11.21 8.55 -20.23
N LYS A 123 -11.23 9.42 -21.23
CA LYS A 123 -10.16 9.55 -22.22
C LYS A 123 -8.91 10.23 -21.69
N ALA A 124 -9.06 11.12 -20.70
CA ALA A 124 -7.97 11.95 -20.18
C ALA A 124 -7.21 11.30 -19.02
N ILE A 125 -7.89 10.50 -18.18
CA ILE A 125 -7.30 9.89 -16.98
C ILE A 125 -6.74 8.49 -17.24
N GLY A 126 -5.61 8.16 -16.62
CA GLY A 126 -4.87 6.94 -16.92
C GLY A 126 -5.59 5.63 -16.55
N TYR A 127 -6.52 5.64 -15.58
CA TYR A 127 -7.28 4.44 -15.24
C TYR A 127 -8.58 4.26 -16.08
N GLY A 128 -9.00 5.29 -16.84
CA GLY A 128 -10.23 5.26 -17.63
C GLY A 128 -11.47 5.30 -16.76
N ASP A 129 -11.99 4.15 -16.34
CA ASP A 129 -13.10 4.01 -15.41
C ASP A 129 -12.83 2.93 -14.34
N PHE A 130 -13.57 3.01 -13.24
CA PHE A 130 -13.46 2.11 -12.10
C PHE A 130 -13.66 0.64 -12.49
N ASP A 131 -14.73 0.35 -13.25
CA ASP A 131 -15.12 -1.03 -13.56
C ASP A 131 -14.06 -1.71 -14.43
N THR A 132 -13.55 -1.03 -15.45
CA THR A 132 -12.47 -1.53 -16.32
C THR A 132 -11.17 -1.75 -15.55
N ALA A 133 -10.79 -0.80 -14.68
CA ALA A 133 -9.57 -0.91 -13.88
C ALA A 133 -9.62 -2.12 -12.94
N PHE A 134 -10.70 -2.25 -12.17
CA PHE A 134 -10.83 -3.39 -11.24
C PHE A 134 -11.12 -4.72 -11.92
N ALA A 135 -11.84 -4.74 -13.06
CA ALA A 135 -11.99 -5.95 -13.88
C ALA A 135 -10.64 -6.46 -14.41
N THR A 136 -9.72 -5.56 -14.77
CA THR A 136 -8.37 -5.91 -15.20
C THR A 136 -7.63 -6.68 -14.10
N LEU A 137 -7.66 -6.18 -12.85
CA LEU A 137 -7.05 -6.87 -11.72
C LEU A 137 -7.77 -8.17 -11.39
N ARG A 138 -9.11 -8.17 -11.38
CA ARG A 138 -9.92 -9.36 -11.09
C ARG A 138 -9.62 -10.51 -12.06
N ASN A 139 -9.57 -10.20 -13.36
CA ASN A 139 -9.28 -11.19 -14.39
C ASN A 139 -7.86 -11.75 -14.28
N HIS A 140 -6.92 -10.96 -13.81
CA HIS A 140 -5.57 -11.41 -13.52
C HIS A 140 -5.56 -12.36 -12.31
N LEU A 141 -6.10 -11.94 -11.17
CA LEU A 141 -6.11 -12.71 -9.93
C LEU A 141 -7.00 -13.96 -9.97
N ALA A 142 -7.95 -14.03 -10.90
CA ALA A 142 -8.71 -15.25 -11.16
C ALA A 142 -7.85 -16.40 -11.75
N LYS A 143 -6.64 -16.08 -12.26
CA LYS A 143 -5.75 -17.01 -12.91
C LYS A 143 -4.38 -17.12 -12.22
N HIS A 144 -4.07 -16.22 -11.31
CA HIS A 144 -2.76 -16.10 -10.68
C HIS A 144 -2.90 -15.88 -9.17
N ASP A 145 -2.10 -16.59 -8.42
CA ASP A 145 -2.04 -16.49 -6.96
C ASP A 145 -1.30 -15.24 -6.47
N PHE A 146 -0.42 -14.69 -7.32
CA PHE A 146 0.43 -13.54 -7.06
C PHE A 146 0.29 -12.50 -8.18
N ILE A 147 0.64 -11.25 -7.88
CA ILE A 147 0.62 -10.18 -8.87
C ILE A 147 1.65 -10.41 -9.98
N VAL A 148 2.84 -10.92 -9.63
CA VAL A 148 3.91 -11.22 -10.60
C VAL A 148 4.60 -12.52 -10.22
N GLY A 149 4.84 -13.36 -11.23
CA GLY A 149 5.56 -14.61 -11.06
C GLY A 149 4.78 -15.66 -10.26
N ASP A 150 5.53 -16.49 -9.54
CA ASP A 150 5.04 -17.68 -8.84
C ASP A 150 5.22 -17.60 -7.31
N ARG A 151 5.54 -16.42 -6.79
CA ARG A 151 5.81 -16.21 -5.37
C ARG A 151 5.38 -14.84 -4.88
N PHE A 152 5.18 -14.73 -3.56
CA PHE A 152 4.87 -13.50 -2.87
C PHE A 152 5.96 -12.43 -3.08
N SER A 153 5.55 -11.19 -3.32
CA SER A 153 6.41 -10.05 -3.62
C SER A 153 5.94 -8.77 -2.93
N ALA A 154 6.72 -7.71 -3.06
CA ALA A 154 6.34 -6.37 -2.61
C ALA A 154 5.02 -5.89 -3.22
N LEU A 155 4.69 -6.30 -4.44
CA LEU A 155 3.40 -5.97 -5.05
C LEU A 155 2.23 -6.65 -4.33
N ASP A 156 2.42 -7.87 -3.84
CA ASP A 156 1.36 -8.56 -3.08
C ASP A 156 1.12 -7.88 -1.74
N VAL A 157 2.16 -7.31 -1.10
CA VAL A 157 1.98 -6.42 0.08
C VAL A 157 1.11 -5.22 -0.28
N TYR A 158 1.42 -4.52 -1.39
CA TYR A 158 0.69 -3.32 -1.79
C TYR A 158 -0.76 -3.63 -2.17
N TYR A 159 -0.97 -4.59 -3.07
CA TYR A 159 -2.30 -4.94 -3.59
C TYR A 159 -3.21 -5.53 -2.51
N THR A 160 -2.65 -6.39 -1.65
CA THR A 160 -3.42 -6.92 -0.51
C THR A 160 -3.83 -5.79 0.43
N GLY A 161 -2.93 -4.87 0.76
CA GLY A 161 -3.23 -3.73 1.61
C GLY A 161 -4.30 -2.81 1.00
N LEU A 162 -4.21 -2.54 -0.31
CA LEU A 162 -5.17 -1.72 -1.05
C LEU A 162 -6.57 -2.37 -1.07
N LEU A 163 -6.65 -3.63 -1.47
CA LEU A 163 -7.91 -4.37 -1.53
C LEU A 163 -8.53 -4.56 -0.15
N ASN A 164 -7.73 -4.93 0.85
CA ASN A 164 -8.19 -5.07 2.23
C ASN A 164 -8.73 -3.73 2.77
N HIS A 165 -8.09 -2.62 2.42
CA HIS A 165 -8.56 -1.29 2.79
C HIS A 165 -9.94 -1.00 2.22
N PHE A 166 -10.16 -1.21 0.92
CA PHE A 166 -11.43 -0.93 0.25
C PHE A 166 -12.55 -1.89 0.64
N ILE A 167 -12.23 -3.17 0.84
CA ILE A 167 -13.24 -4.22 1.03
C ILE A 167 -13.60 -4.40 2.51
N ARG A 168 -12.63 -4.27 3.43
CA ARG A 168 -12.82 -4.59 4.85
C ARG A 168 -12.69 -3.38 5.77
N VAL A 169 -11.60 -2.61 5.63
CA VAL A 169 -11.30 -1.54 6.59
C VAL A 169 -12.26 -0.35 6.45
N MET A 170 -12.51 0.12 5.23
CA MET A 170 -13.40 1.28 5.02
C MET A 170 -14.84 1.00 5.44
N PRO A 171 -15.47 -0.14 5.09
CA PRO A 171 -16.82 -0.48 5.56
C PRO A 171 -16.93 -0.58 7.09
N MET A 172 -15.92 -1.12 7.77
CA MET A 172 -15.87 -1.17 9.25
C MET A 172 -15.84 0.23 9.89
N ARG A 173 -15.42 1.25 9.14
CA ARG A 173 -15.41 2.66 9.57
C ARG A 173 -16.64 3.45 9.11
N GLY A 174 -17.66 2.77 8.60
CA GLY A 174 -18.90 3.41 8.13
C GLY A 174 -18.77 4.11 6.78
N ILE A 175 -17.68 3.90 6.05
CA ILE A 175 -17.52 4.41 4.69
C ILE A 175 -18.21 3.41 3.74
N PRO A 176 -19.07 3.88 2.80
CA PRO A 176 -19.75 2.98 1.88
C PRO A 176 -18.78 2.06 1.14
N PRO A 177 -19.14 0.79 0.92
CA PRO A 177 -18.29 -0.14 0.19
C PRO A 177 -18.05 0.36 -1.23
N VAL A 178 -16.84 0.20 -1.71
CA VAL A 178 -16.45 0.55 -3.09
C VAL A 178 -17.12 -0.37 -4.09
N PHE A 179 -17.28 -1.64 -3.71
CA PHE A 179 -17.93 -2.67 -4.51
C PHE A 179 -19.39 -2.86 -4.06
N VAL A 180 -20.31 -2.95 -5.01
CA VAL A 180 -21.74 -3.15 -4.76
C VAL A 180 -22.07 -4.62 -4.51
N THR A 181 -21.25 -5.52 -5.03
CA THR A 181 -21.38 -6.98 -4.93
C THR A 181 -20.17 -7.60 -4.25
N ASP A 182 -20.35 -8.80 -3.73
CA ASP A 182 -19.24 -9.60 -3.20
C ASP A 182 -18.16 -9.79 -4.26
N GLU A 183 -16.91 -9.72 -3.81
CA GLU A 183 -15.71 -9.88 -4.65
C GLU A 183 -14.90 -11.11 -4.20
N PRO A 184 -15.37 -12.34 -4.54
CA PRO A 184 -14.76 -13.56 -4.03
C PRO A 184 -13.30 -13.74 -4.47
N VAL A 185 -12.92 -13.27 -5.67
CA VAL A 185 -11.54 -13.33 -6.15
C VAL A 185 -10.64 -12.45 -5.30
N PHE A 186 -11.06 -11.23 -4.99
CA PHE A 186 -10.29 -10.32 -4.15
C PHE A 186 -10.25 -10.79 -2.69
N SER A 187 -11.37 -11.31 -2.18
CA SER A 187 -11.44 -11.85 -0.81
C SER A 187 -10.50 -13.03 -0.63
N ALA A 188 -10.48 -13.98 -1.58
CA ALA A 188 -9.55 -15.11 -1.54
C ALA A 188 -8.07 -14.69 -1.62
N TYR A 189 -7.76 -13.69 -2.45
CA TYR A 189 -6.43 -13.12 -2.53
C TYR A 189 -6.01 -12.44 -1.23
N ILE A 190 -6.88 -11.64 -0.62
CA ILE A 190 -6.63 -11.00 0.68
C ILE A 190 -6.38 -12.08 1.74
N ASP A 191 -7.26 -13.10 1.86
CA ASP A 191 -7.15 -14.14 2.88
C ASP A 191 -5.83 -14.90 2.78
N ARG A 192 -5.43 -15.25 1.56
CA ARG A 192 -4.16 -15.93 1.30
C ARG A 192 -2.97 -15.15 1.85
N HIS A 193 -2.90 -13.87 1.60
CA HIS A 193 -1.73 -13.06 1.94
C HIS A 193 -1.76 -12.52 3.36
N THR A 194 -2.95 -12.25 3.91
CA THR A 194 -3.09 -11.84 5.33
C THR A 194 -2.88 -12.98 6.31
N ALA A 195 -2.84 -14.23 5.86
CA ALA A 195 -2.43 -15.36 6.68
C ALA A 195 -0.93 -15.40 7.03
N ARG A 196 -0.11 -14.52 6.45
CA ARG A 196 1.33 -14.46 6.71
C ARG A 196 1.62 -13.93 8.12
N PRO A 197 2.62 -14.50 8.83
CA PRO A 197 2.98 -14.06 10.19
C PRO A 197 3.30 -12.56 10.27
N ALA A 198 4.06 -12.02 9.30
CA ALA A 198 4.42 -10.61 9.24
C ALA A 198 3.20 -9.68 9.14
N PHE A 199 2.09 -10.13 8.53
CA PHE A 199 0.84 -9.36 8.52
C PHE A 199 0.21 -9.33 9.92
N ALA A 200 0.12 -10.46 10.61
CA ALA A 200 -0.42 -10.51 11.98
C ALA A 200 0.38 -9.61 12.94
N GLU A 201 1.71 -9.65 12.84
CA GLU A 201 2.59 -8.77 13.61
C GLU A 201 2.39 -7.29 13.26
N THR A 202 2.10 -6.98 11.98
CA THR A 202 1.79 -5.62 11.53
C THR A 202 0.49 -5.12 12.15
N MET A 203 -0.54 -5.96 12.22
CA MET A 203 -1.81 -5.60 12.84
C MET A 203 -1.66 -5.40 14.35
N ALA A 204 -0.89 -6.24 15.04
CA ALA A 204 -0.58 -6.06 16.45
C ALA A 204 0.16 -4.73 16.70
N TRP A 205 1.15 -4.41 15.87
CA TRP A 205 1.82 -3.11 15.91
C TRP A 205 0.83 -1.95 15.68
N ALA A 206 -0.05 -2.05 14.70
CA ALA A 206 -1.00 -0.98 14.39
C ALA A 206 -1.96 -0.69 15.56
N GLN A 207 -2.40 -1.73 16.26
CA GLN A 207 -3.23 -1.57 17.48
C GLN A 207 -2.47 -0.87 18.60
N GLN A 208 -1.22 -1.25 18.85
CA GLN A 208 -0.37 -0.61 19.86
C GLN A 208 -0.09 0.86 19.54
N ALA A 209 0.26 1.15 18.28
CA ALA A 209 0.52 2.50 17.81
C ALA A 209 -0.73 3.41 17.86
N ALA A 210 -1.92 2.85 17.59
CA ALA A 210 -3.17 3.59 17.73
C ALA A 210 -3.43 3.96 19.19
N ALA A 211 -3.27 3.01 20.12
CA ALA A 211 -3.44 3.26 21.54
C ALA A 211 -2.40 4.26 22.10
N GLU A 212 -1.20 4.31 21.53
CA GLU A 212 -0.19 5.31 21.88
C GLU A 212 -0.62 6.72 21.46
N LEU A 213 -1.11 6.88 20.21
CA LEU A 213 -1.60 8.18 19.73
C LEU A 213 -2.81 8.68 20.51
N GLU A 214 -3.72 7.80 20.92
CA GLU A 214 -4.88 8.17 21.73
C GLU A 214 -4.50 8.71 23.11
N LYS A 215 -3.37 8.26 23.69
CA LYS A 215 -2.87 8.78 24.97
C LYS A 215 -2.19 10.14 24.83
N GLN A 216 -1.79 10.53 23.62
CA GLN A 216 -1.09 11.80 23.34
C GLN A 216 -2.06 12.91 22.90
N ALA A 217 -3.31 12.56 22.56
CA ALA A 217 -4.35 13.47 22.10
C ALA A 217 -5.14 14.09 23.28
#